data_d41eb2b3d41e941097fa229c11f9e541
#
_entry.id   d41eb2b3d41e941097fa229c11f9e541
#
_cell.length_a   1.000
_cell.length_b   1.000
_cell.length_c   1.000
_cell.angle_alpha   90.00
_cell.angle_beta   90.00
_cell.angle_gamma   90.00
#
_symmetry.space_group_name_H-M   'P 1'
#
loop_
_entity.id
_entity.type
_entity.pdbx_description
1 polymer ?
#
loop_
_entity_poly.entity_id
_entity_poly.type
_entity_poly.pdbx_seq_one_letter_code
_entity_poly.pdbx_strand_id
1 'polypeptide(L)'
;MKIGITCYPTFGGSGVVATELGVALARGGDDVHFISYAMPSRLNVLHERVRFHEVTVTPYPLFDPYPPYTLALATKMAEIVEYEKLDILHVHYAIPHAISAHLAREIVSSRNNLPFITTLHGTDITLVGRDPSYLPITRFGIEVSNGVTAVSQWLRDETAKNFGTKKEIEVIPNFVDLTRFRKHAGALSGLFASSGEKLLCHVSNFRPVKRIMDVLAVFERVSRTIPSRLVMIGDGPDRSVAEAFCRDHHLREQVFFLGNVPNLEEVVGAADLFLLPSEAESFGMAALEAMASEVPVIGSRAGGLPEVVVEGETGYLLPVGDVEAMADRAIEILSTPDLQRRLGRNGRDLAEGKFNVNGVVPRYREFYERVIG
;
A
#
# COMPACT_ATOMS: atom_id res chain seq x y z
N MET A 1 -3.88 -5.39 24.39
CA MET A 1 -5.01 -4.50 24.12
C MET A 1 -6.03 -5.21 23.23
N LYS A 2 -7.28 -4.73 23.23
CA LYS A 2 -8.33 -5.13 22.27
C LYS A 2 -8.52 -4.02 21.23
N ILE A 3 -8.16 -4.29 20.01
CA ILE A 3 -8.01 -3.26 18.95
C ILE A 3 -9.00 -3.56 17.83
N GLY A 4 -9.87 -2.59 17.52
CA GLY A 4 -10.72 -2.64 16.32
C GLY A 4 -10.01 -2.01 15.13
N ILE A 5 -9.79 -2.75 14.04
CA ILE A 5 -9.16 -2.24 12.82
C ILE A 5 -10.18 -2.19 11.69
N THR A 6 -10.27 -1.04 11.02
CA THR A 6 -11.10 -0.86 9.83
C THR A 6 -10.27 -0.39 8.65
N CYS A 7 -10.42 -1.09 7.53
CA CYS A 7 -9.75 -0.78 6.27
C CYS A 7 -10.61 -1.20 5.08
N TYR A 8 -10.24 -0.74 3.89
CA TYR A 8 -10.77 -1.32 2.65
C TYR A 8 -10.18 -2.72 2.44
N PRO A 9 -11.00 -3.74 2.19
CA PRO A 9 -10.54 -5.14 2.02
C PRO A 9 -9.99 -5.40 0.62
N THR A 10 -9.22 -4.46 0.08
CA THR A 10 -8.70 -4.49 -1.29
C THR A 10 -7.26 -5.03 -1.32
N PHE A 11 -6.83 -5.50 -2.50
CA PHE A 11 -5.44 -5.85 -2.78
C PHE A 11 -4.50 -4.63 -2.85
N GLY A 12 -5.01 -3.41 -2.65
CA GLY A 12 -4.22 -2.17 -2.64
C GLY A 12 -3.45 -1.97 -1.34
N GLY A 13 -2.41 -1.12 -1.39
CA GLY A 13 -1.42 -0.94 -0.32
C GLY A 13 -1.99 -0.67 1.07
N SER A 14 -3.04 0.15 1.21
CA SER A 14 -3.64 0.47 2.52
C SER A 14 -4.32 -0.73 3.19
N GLY A 15 -5.07 -1.54 2.42
CA GLY A 15 -5.70 -2.76 2.93
C GLY A 15 -4.68 -3.80 3.38
N VAL A 16 -3.61 -3.94 2.60
CA VAL A 16 -2.46 -4.80 2.92
C VAL A 16 -1.79 -4.36 4.22
N VAL A 17 -1.43 -3.07 4.33
CA VAL A 17 -0.76 -2.52 5.52
C VAL A 17 -1.61 -2.70 6.77
N ALA A 18 -2.91 -2.39 6.71
CA ALA A 18 -3.84 -2.57 7.82
C ALA A 18 -3.92 -4.03 8.27
N THR A 19 -3.99 -4.95 7.31
CA THR A 19 -4.10 -6.38 7.59
C THR A 19 -2.81 -6.92 8.22
N GLU A 20 -1.67 -6.60 7.65
CA GLU A 20 -0.36 -7.06 8.18
C GLU A 20 -0.07 -6.44 9.56
N LEU A 21 -0.46 -5.17 9.78
CA LEU A 21 -0.37 -4.55 11.09
C LEU A 21 -1.21 -5.31 12.13
N GLY A 22 -2.47 -5.59 11.83
CA GLY A 22 -3.35 -6.30 12.75
C GLY A 22 -2.86 -7.71 13.05
N VAL A 23 -2.36 -8.44 12.05
CA VAL A 23 -1.76 -9.77 12.26
C VAL A 23 -0.49 -9.69 13.11
N ALA A 24 0.36 -8.68 12.87
CA ALA A 24 1.56 -8.50 13.67
C ALA A 24 1.26 -8.13 15.14
N LEU A 25 0.28 -7.26 15.37
CA LEU A 25 -0.21 -6.92 16.71
C LEU A 25 -0.78 -8.17 17.43
N ALA A 26 -1.55 -9.00 16.73
CA ALA A 26 -2.10 -10.23 17.28
C ALA A 26 -0.99 -11.23 17.66
N ARG A 27 0.04 -11.37 16.84
CA ARG A 27 1.25 -12.16 17.15
C ARG A 27 1.99 -11.60 18.36
N GLY A 28 1.92 -10.28 18.58
CA GLY A 28 2.45 -9.59 19.76
C GLY A 28 1.58 -9.72 21.03
N GLY A 29 0.45 -10.44 20.96
CA GLY A 29 -0.44 -10.74 22.10
C GLY A 29 -1.65 -9.82 22.23
N ASP A 30 -1.92 -8.93 21.28
CA ASP A 30 -3.13 -8.11 21.26
C ASP A 30 -4.31 -8.88 20.64
N ASP A 31 -5.55 -8.61 21.07
CA ASP A 31 -6.76 -9.13 20.44
C ASP A 31 -7.20 -8.15 19.36
N VAL A 32 -7.27 -8.61 18.11
CA VAL A 32 -7.52 -7.75 16.94
C VAL A 32 -8.85 -8.12 16.27
N HIS A 33 -9.69 -7.13 16.10
CA HIS A 33 -11.02 -7.23 15.51
C HIS A 33 -11.07 -6.43 14.20
N PHE A 34 -11.02 -7.12 13.06
CA PHE A 34 -11.23 -6.48 11.77
C PHE A 34 -12.71 -6.23 11.51
N ILE A 35 -13.07 -4.99 11.18
CA ILE A 35 -14.45 -4.57 10.91
C ILE A 35 -14.50 -3.98 9.50
N SER A 36 -15.07 -4.73 8.53
CA SER A 36 -15.10 -4.35 7.11
C SER A 36 -16.23 -5.07 6.37
N TYR A 37 -16.59 -4.60 5.17
CA TYR A 37 -17.66 -5.20 4.35
C TYR A 37 -17.27 -6.52 3.66
N ALA A 38 -16.00 -6.87 3.63
CA ALA A 38 -15.50 -8.17 3.19
C ALA A 38 -14.18 -8.47 3.90
N MET A 39 -13.80 -9.74 3.91
CA MET A 39 -12.54 -10.16 4.52
C MET A 39 -11.35 -9.50 3.81
N PRO A 40 -10.43 -8.85 4.56
CA PRO A 40 -9.24 -8.24 3.97
C PRO A 40 -8.40 -9.24 3.19
N SER A 41 -7.88 -8.81 2.05
CA SER A 41 -7.25 -9.67 1.03
C SER A 41 -6.07 -10.52 1.52
N ARG A 42 -5.34 -10.07 2.55
CA ARG A 42 -4.21 -10.79 3.16
C ARG A 42 -4.56 -11.41 4.53
N LEU A 43 -5.82 -11.37 4.94
CA LEU A 43 -6.27 -11.99 6.19
C LEU A 43 -6.57 -13.48 5.95
N ASN A 44 -5.57 -14.24 5.57
CA ASN A 44 -5.63 -15.69 5.35
C ASN A 44 -5.02 -16.49 6.50
N VAL A 45 -4.70 -15.83 7.62
CA VAL A 45 -4.04 -16.42 8.78
C VAL A 45 -5.10 -16.79 9.82
N LEU A 46 -5.22 -18.09 10.10
CA LEU A 46 -5.96 -18.55 11.27
C LEU A 46 -5.14 -18.23 12.52
N HIS A 47 -5.59 -17.25 13.29
CA HIS A 47 -4.95 -16.85 14.53
C HIS A 47 -6.00 -16.65 15.62
N GLU A 48 -5.80 -17.26 16.80
CA GLU A 48 -6.78 -17.26 17.90
C GLU A 48 -7.18 -15.86 18.40
N ARG A 49 -6.29 -14.86 18.21
CA ARG A 49 -6.47 -13.47 18.61
C ARG A 49 -6.95 -12.55 17.47
N VAL A 50 -7.31 -13.12 16.33
CA VAL A 50 -7.83 -12.34 15.19
C VAL A 50 -9.27 -12.74 14.94
N ARG A 51 -10.15 -11.75 14.89
CA ARG A 51 -11.56 -11.90 14.54
C ARG A 51 -11.93 -10.99 13.38
N PHE A 52 -12.87 -11.46 12.58
CA PHE A 52 -13.43 -10.67 11.48
C PHE A 52 -14.92 -10.47 11.71
N HIS A 53 -15.36 -9.22 11.58
CA HIS A 53 -16.75 -8.79 11.70
C HIS A 53 -17.21 -8.15 10.40
N GLU A 54 -18.11 -8.83 9.71
CA GLU A 54 -18.64 -8.34 8.46
C GLU A 54 -19.65 -7.21 8.67
N VAL A 55 -19.49 -6.15 7.88
CA VAL A 55 -20.42 -5.04 7.81
C VAL A 55 -21.38 -5.27 6.66
N THR A 56 -22.62 -5.62 6.98
CA THR A 56 -23.67 -5.81 5.98
C THR A 56 -24.48 -4.53 5.83
N VAL A 57 -24.65 -4.07 4.60
CA VAL A 57 -25.56 -2.98 4.27
C VAL A 57 -26.84 -3.57 3.73
N THR A 58 -27.95 -3.43 4.46
CA THR A 58 -29.26 -3.89 4.02
C THR A 58 -29.74 -3.03 2.84
N PRO A 59 -30.04 -3.64 1.69
CA PRO A 59 -30.60 -2.90 0.57
C PRO A 59 -31.98 -2.35 0.95
N TYR A 60 -32.19 -1.06 0.67
CA TYR A 60 -33.47 -0.42 0.85
C TYR A 60 -33.72 0.57 -0.30
N PRO A 61 -34.90 0.54 -0.95
CA PRO A 61 -35.12 1.30 -2.18
C PRO A 61 -34.86 2.81 -2.06
N LEU A 62 -35.06 3.37 -0.86
CA LEU A 62 -34.79 4.78 -0.61
C LEU A 62 -33.28 5.14 -0.69
N PHE A 63 -32.41 4.16 -0.51
CA PHE A 63 -30.95 4.34 -0.52
C PHE A 63 -30.31 3.91 -1.85
N ASP A 64 -31.09 3.47 -2.80
CA ASP A 64 -30.61 3.14 -4.14
C ASP A 64 -30.39 4.44 -4.96
N PRO A 65 -29.25 4.65 -5.67
CA PRO A 65 -28.14 3.74 -5.86
C PRO A 65 -26.99 3.87 -4.86
N TYR A 66 -27.13 4.65 -3.77
CA TYR A 66 -26.05 4.95 -2.82
C TYR A 66 -26.29 4.33 -1.44
N PRO A 67 -25.95 3.04 -1.24
CA PRO A 67 -26.07 2.39 0.06
C PRO A 67 -25.27 3.14 1.14
N PRO A 68 -25.86 3.40 2.33
CA PRO A 68 -25.24 4.21 3.38
C PRO A 68 -24.17 3.42 4.16
N TYR A 69 -23.11 2.99 3.49
CA TYR A 69 -22.03 2.20 4.07
C TYR A 69 -21.43 2.81 5.34
N THR A 70 -21.19 4.13 5.34
CA THR A 70 -20.64 4.86 6.50
C THR A 70 -21.49 4.68 7.74
N LEU A 71 -22.82 4.70 7.61
CA LEU A 71 -23.74 4.54 8.73
C LEU A 71 -23.79 3.08 9.22
N ALA A 72 -23.84 2.13 8.30
CA ALA A 72 -23.79 0.70 8.64
C ALA A 72 -22.48 0.33 9.34
N LEU A 73 -21.35 0.85 8.87
CA LEU A 73 -20.05 0.68 9.49
C LEU A 73 -19.99 1.27 10.89
N ALA A 74 -20.50 2.48 11.09
CA ALA A 74 -20.57 3.14 12.41
C ALA A 74 -21.38 2.30 13.42
N THR A 75 -22.54 1.80 13.00
CA THR A 75 -23.37 0.92 13.83
C THR A 75 -22.64 -0.37 14.19
N LYS A 76 -21.99 -1.01 13.22
CA LYS A 76 -21.22 -2.25 13.45
C LYS A 76 -20.02 -2.02 14.36
N MET A 77 -19.31 -0.92 14.19
CA MET A 77 -18.23 -0.51 15.11
C MET A 77 -18.75 -0.37 16.53
N ALA A 78 -19.85 0.36 16.73
CA ALA A 78 -20.45 0.58 18.05
C ALA A 78 -20.86 -0.76 18.71
N GLU A 79 -21.51 -1.66 17.96
CA GLU A 79 -21.85 -3.01 18.41
C GLU A 79 -20.62 -3.78 18.91
N ILE A 80 -19.56 -3.84 18.09
CA ILE A 80 -18.35 -4.60 18.42
C ILE A 80 -17.59 -3.97 19.58
N VAL A 81 -17.53 -2.64 19.66
CA VAL A 81 -16.94 -1.93 20.82
C VAL A 81 -17.63 -2.32 22.10
N GLU A 82 -18.96 -2.35 22.13
CA GLU A 82 -19.73 -2.69 23.32
C GLU A 82 -19.63 -4.20 23.68
N TYR A 83 -19.71 -5.07 22.68
CA TYR A 83 -19.72 -6.51 22.88
C TYR A 83 -18.33 -7.06 23.26
N GLU A 84 -17.30 -6.69 22.50
CA GLU A 84 -15.93 -7.18 22.69
C GLU A 84 -15.13 -6.36 23.70
N LYS A 85 -15.62 -5.19 24.12
CA LYS A 85 -14.93 -4.26 25.03
C LYS A 85 -13.60 -3.78 24.43
N LEU A 86 -13.66 -3.20 23.24
CA LEU A 86 -12.47 -2.68 22.58
C LEU A 86 -11.87 -1.51 23.35
N ASP A 87 -10.54 -1.46 23.43
CA ASP A 87 -9.78 -0.38 24.07
C ASP A 87 -9.60 0.81 23.12
N ILE A 88 -9.51 0.54 21.81
CA ILE A 88 -9.27 1.56 20.78
C ILE A 88 -9.79 1.11 19.41
N LEU A 89 -10.21 2.08 18.58
CA LEU A 89 -10.40 1.86 17.15
C LEU A 89 -9.21 2.43 16.37
N HIS A 90 -8.69 1.67 15.42
CA HIS A 90 -7.73 2.13 14.44
C HIS A 90 -8.35 2.06 13.04
N VAL A 91 -8.56 3.21 12.45
CA VAL A 91 -9.16 3.31 11.12
C VAL A 91 -8.14 3.78 10.08
N HIS A 92 -8.17 3.16 8.94
CA HIS A 92 -7.33 3.51 7.80
C HIS A 92 -8.15 4.33 6.81
N TYR A 93 -7.73 5.56 6.53
CA TYR A 93 -8.38 6.66 5.80
C TYR A 93 -9.22 7.62 6.66
N ALA A 94 -9.03 8.91 6.40
CA ALA A 94 -9.83 9.98 7.00
C ALA A 94 -11.32 9.89 6.59
N ILE A 95 -11.59 9.47 5.36
CA ILE A 95 -12.94 9.21 4.87
C ILE A 95 -13.00 7.86 4.14
N PRO A 96 -14.07 7.09 4.35
CA PRO A 96 -15.20 7.32 5.26
C PRO A 96 -14.94 6.85 6.70
N HIS A 97 -13.80 6.18 6.96
CA HIS A 97 -13.60 5.36 8.15
C HIS A 97 -13.47 6.18 9.44
N ALA A 98 -12.77 7.33 9.43
CA ALA A 98 -12.70 8.19 10.62
C ALA A 98 -14.09 8.78 10.97
N ILE A 99 -14.92 9.07 9.97
CA ILE A 99 -16.29 9.52 10.20
C ILE A 99 -17.13 8.41 10.82
N SER A 100 -17.01 7.17 10.34
CA SER A 100 -17.70 6.03 10.95
C SER A 100 -17.25 5.78 12.39
N ALA A 101 -15.95 5.89 12.68
CA ALA A 101 -15.42 5.75 14.04
C ALA A 101 -15.89 6.86 14.97
N HIS A 102 -15.95 8.12 14.47
CA HIS A 102 -16.51 9.22 15.22
C HIS A 102 -17.98 8.97 15.57
N LEU A 103 -18.81 8.57 14.61
CA LEU A 103 -20.22 8.24 14.87
C LEU A 103 -20.35 7.06 15.83
N ALA A 104 -19.55 6.02 15.69
CA ALA A 104 -19.54 4.89 16.63
C ALA A 104 -19.22 5.36 18.05
N ARG A 105 -18.21 6.22 18.23
CA ARG A 105 -17.86 6.81 19.52
C ARG A 105 -19.04 7.59 20.12
N GLU A 106 -19.74 8.40 19.35
CA GLU A 106 -20.91 9.15 19.83
C GLU A 106 -22.06 8.22 20.24
N ILE A 107 -22.27 7.11 19.53
CA ILE A 107 -23.29 6.09 19.89
C ILE A 107 -22.97 5.45 21.23
N VAL A 108 -21.69 5.13 21.53
CA VAL A 108 -21.27 4.48 22.79
C VAL A 108 -20.87 5.46 23.89
N SER A 109 -20.85 6.78 23.63
CA SER A 109 -20.30 7.82 24.52
C SER A 109 -20.88 7.86 25.91
N SER A 110 -22.16 7.46 26.07
CA SER A 110 -22.84 7.40 27.39
C SER A 110 -22.29 6.29 28.30
N ARG A 111 -21.46 5.37 27.76
CA ARG A 111 -20.96 4.17 28.44
C ARG A 111 -19.45 4.00 28.38
N ASN A 112 -18.77 4.61 27.41
CA ASN A 112 -17.35 4.42 27.21
C ASN A 112 -16.70 5.61 26.47
N ASN A 113 -15.57 6.11 26.97
CA ASN A 113 -14.79 7.13 26.26
C ASN A 113 -13.82 6.45 25.28
N LEU A 114 -14.35 5.91 24.20
CA LEU A 114 -13.59 5.16 23.21
C LEU A 114 -12.66 6.07 22.38
N PRO A 115 -11.34 5.97 22.48
CA PRO A 115 -10.45 6.67 21.59
C PRO A 115 -10.41 5.99 20.21
N PHE A 116 -10.16 6.80 19.17
CA PHE A 116 -9.81 6.25 17.86
C PHE A 116 -8.67 7.02 17.21
N ILE A 117 -7.88 6.30 16.42
CA ILE A 117 -6.81 6.86 15.62
C ILE A 117 -7.07 6.64 14.15
N THR A 118 -6.50 7.50 13.32
CA THR A 118 -6.60 7.44 11.86
C THR A 118 -5.22 7.41 11.22
N THR A 119 -4.97 6.39 10.40
CA THR A 119 -3.80 6.36 9.51
C THR A 119 -4.18 6.85 8.11
N LEU A 120 -3.47 7.87 7.64
CA LEU A 120 -3.62 8.45 6.31
C LEU A 120 -2.77 7.69 5.30
N HIS A 121 -3.35 7.37 4.13
CA HIS A 121 -2.69 6.55 3.11
C HIS A 121 -2.44 7.25 1.77
N GLY A 122 -3.05 8.41 1.56
CA GLY A 122 -2.80 9.25 0.39
C GLY A 122 -3.99 9.49 -0.50
N THR A 123 -4.75 8.48 -0.94
CA THR A 123 -5.93 8.68 -1.79
C THR A 123 -6.96 9.60 -1.10
N ASP A 124 -7.13 9.45 0.19
CA ASP A 124 -7.97 10.28 1.05
C ASP A 124 -7.46 11.73 1.20
N ILE A 125 -6.20 11.97 0.91
CA ILE A 125 -5.53 13.27 1.09
C ILE A 125 -5.27 13.97 -0.25
N THR A 126 -4.75 13.25 -1.24
CA THR A 126 -4.25 13.83 -2.48
C THR A 126 -5.26 13.81 -3.64
N LEU A 127 -6.24 12.93 -3.57
CA LEU A 127 -7.27 12.75 -4.61
C LEU A 127 -8.66 13.10 -4.09
N VAL A 128 -9.31 12.14 -3.41
CA VAL A 128 -10.71 12.27 -3.01
C VAL A 128 -10.91 13.39 -1.99
N GLY A 129 -10.06 13.47 -0.98
CA GLY A 129 -10.21 14.45 0.11
C GLY A 129 -9.99 15.90 -0.32
N ARG A 130 -9.36 16.15 -1.48
CA ARG A 130 -9.18 17.49 -2.04
C ARG A 130 -10.38 17.97 -2.86
N ASP A 131 -11.26 17.06 -3.25
CA ASP A 131 -12.48 17.44 -3.95
C ASP A 131 -13.33 18.34 -3.02
N PRO A 132 -13.88 19.48 -3.52
CA PRO A 132 -14.70 20.38 -2.73
C PRO A 132 -15.87 19.72 -2.01
N SER A 133 -16.41 18.63 -2.58
CA SER A 133 -17.51 17.85 -1.98
C SER A 133 -17.06 17.07 -0.73
N TYR A 134 -15.78 16.73 -0.62
CA TYR A 134 -15.25 15.91 0.47
C TYR A 134 -14.26 16.63 1.36
N LEU A 135 -13.70 17.77 0.95
CA LEU A 135 -12.67 18.49 1.70
C LEU A 135 -13.11 18.85 3.14
N PRO A 136 -14.31 19.41 3.39
CA PRO A 136 -14.74 19.75 4.76
C PRO A 136 -14.86 18.52 5.65
N ILE A 137 -15.43 17.42 5.14
CA ILE A 137 -15.64 16.20 5.92
C ILE A 137 -14.34 15.44 6.17
N THR A 138 -13.40 15.48 5.20
CA THR A 138 -12.08 14.90 5.37
C THR A 138 -11.28 15.63 6.45
N ARG A 139 -11.29 16.97 6.40
CA ARG A 139 -10.69 17.80 7.46
C ARG A 139 -11.30 17.50 8.82
N PHE A 140 -12.63 17.45 8.90
CA PHE A 140 -13.33 17.09 10.13
C PHE A 140 -12.88 15.72 10.66
N GLY A 141 -12.82 14.68 9.81
CA GLY A 141 -12.36 13.34 10.20
C GLY A 141 -10.95 13.36 10.79
N ILE A 142 -10.03 14.16 10.22
CA ILE A 142 -8.67 14.35 10.76
C ILE A 142 -8.72 15.01 12.15
N GLU A 143 -9.48 16.10 12.29
CA GLU A 143 -9.53 16.89 13.52
C GLU A 143 -10.19 16.15 14.71
N VAL A 144 -11.20 15.31 14.46
CA VAL A 144 -11.92 14.59 15.53
C VAL A 144 -11.24 13.30 15.97
N SER A 145 -10.23 12.83 15.24
CA SER A 145 -9.42 11.66 15.63
C SER A 145 -8.61 11.97 16.89
N ASN A 146 -8.51 11.05 17.84
CA ASN A 146 -7.67 11.23 19.03
C ASN A 146 -6.19 11.29 18.66
N GLY A 147 -5.77 10.45 17.71
CA GLY A 147 -4.44 10.48 17.13
C GLY A 147 -4.50 10.32 15.61
N VAL A 148 -3.52 10.88 14.91
CA VAL A 148 -3.41 10.76 13.44
C VAL A 148 -2.00 10.36 13.08
N THR A 149 -1.88 9.37 12.18
CA THR A 149 -0.59 8.98 11.61
C THR A 149 -0.58 9.13 10.09
N ALA A 150 0.60 9.34 9.52
CA ALA A 150 0.82 9.32 8.07
C ALA A 150 1.95 8.35 7.74
N VAL A 151 1.87 7.72 6.57
CA VAL A 151 2.84 6.71 6.13
C VAL A 151 4.16 7.28 5.63
N SER A 152 4.27 8.60 5.46
CA SER A 152 5.48 9.31 5.06
C SER A 152 5.46 10.76 5.55
N GLN A 153 6.63 11.38 5.58
CA GLN A 153 6.75 12.82 5.88
C GLN A 153 6.06 13.66 4.80
N TRP A 154 6.26 13.27 3.54
CA TRP A 154 5.59 13.92 2.42
C TRP A 154 4.06 13.94 2.60
N LEU A 155 3.46 12.81 2.98
CA LEU A 155 2.01 12.75 3.16
C LEU A 155 1.52 13.59 4.35
N ARG A 156 2.28 13.61 5.45
CA ARG A 156 2.04 14.52 6.59
C ARG A 156 2.00 15.98 6.13
N ASP A 157 3.02 16.39 5.39
CA ASP A 157 3.18 17.78 4.95
C ASP A 157 2.11 18.17 3.92
N GLU A 158 1.79 17.28 2.98
CA GLU A 158 0.66 17.47 2.06
C GLU A 158 -0.70 17.53 2.79
N THR A 159 -0.87 16.78 3.87
CA THR A 159 -2.08 16.87 4.69
C THR A 159 -2.18 18.23 5.35
N ALA A 160 -1.14 18.69 6.00
CA ALA A 160 -1.13 20.00 6.66
C ALA A 160 -1.42 21.13 5.65
N LYS A 161 -0.80 21.07 4.49
CA LYS A 161 -0.96 22.04 3.40
C LYS A 161 -2.38 22.05 2.82
N ASN A 162 -2.93 20.88 2.51
CA ASN A 162 -4.22 20.78 1.80
C ASN A 162 -5.42 21.06 2.71
N PHE A 163 -5.34 20.69 3.99
CA PHE A 163 -6.47 20.82 4.92
C PHE A 163 -6.29 21.93 5.93
N GLY A 164 -5.13 22.60 6.00
CA GLY A 164 -4.84 23.63 6.98
C GLY A 164 -5.02 23.15 8.44
N THR A 165 -4.84 21.85 8.66
CA THR A 165 -4.98 21.26 10.00
C THR A 165 -3.78 21.63 10.89
N LYS A 166 -4.07 21.86 12.19
CA LYS A 166 -3.05 22.00 13.24
C LYS A 166 -2.87 20.71 14.04
N LYS A 167 -3.61 19.65 13.67
CA LYS A 167 -3.51 18.35 14.31
C LYS A 167 -2.09 17.83 14.15
N GLU A 168 -1.48 17.39 15.23
CA GLU A 168 -0.21 16.68 15.17
C GLU A 168 -0.41 15.35 14.43
N ILE A 169 0.43 15.12 13.44
CA ILE A 169 0.40 13.90 12.61
C ILE A 169 1.75 13.20 12.80
N GLU A 170 1.74 12.06 13.46
CA GLU A 170 2.93 11.24 13.63
C GLU A 170 3.25 10.47 12.36
N VAL A 171 4.51 10.47 11.94
CA VAL A 171 4.94 9.71 10.78
C VAL A 171 5.37 8.31 11.24
N ILE A 172 4.56 7.31 10.93
CA ILE A 172 4.87 5.90 11.10
C ILE A 172 4.89 5.26 9.71
N PRO A 173 6.06 4.90 9.17
CA PRO A 173 6.15 4.36 7.81
C PRO A 173 5.47 3.00 7.70
N ASN A 174 5.12 2.62 6.49
CA ASN A 174 4.75 1.25 6.21
C ASN A 174 5.95 0.32 6.43
N PHE A 175 5.68 -0.97 6.56
CA PHE A 175 6.68 -2.00 6.81
C PHE A 175 6.46 -3.21 5.89
N VAL A 176 7.45 -4.10 5.86
CA VAL A 176 7.41 -5.32 5.07
C VAL A 176 7.78 -6.54 5.93
N ASP A 177 7.13 -7.67 5.66
CA ASP A 177 7.52 -8.97 6.23
C ASP A 177 8.72 -9.54 5.44
N LEU A 178 9.90 -9.44 6.04
CA LEU A 178 11.17 -9.86 5.44
C LEU A 178 11.34 -11.39 5.35
N THR A 179 10.51 -12.16 6.04
CA THR A 179 10.50 -13.62 5.90
C THR A 179 9.74 -14.05 4.66
N ARG A 180 8.75 -13.26 4.27
CA ARG A 180 7.92 -13.43 3.09
C ARG A 180 8.58 -12.84 1.85
N PHE A 181 8.98 -11.57 1.90
CA PHE A 181 9.66 -10.88 0.80
C PHE A 181 11.17 -11.08 0.89
N ARG A 182 11.69 -11.91 0.01
CA ARG A 182 13.12 -12.27 -0.08
C ARG A 182 13.48 -12.63 -1.51
N LYS A 183 14.77 -12.67 -1.82
CA LYS A 183 15.23 -13.13 -3.13
C LYS A 183 14.85 -14.59 -3.34
N HIS A 184 14.19 -14.85 -4.45
CA HIS A 184 13.85 -16.20 -4.90
C HIS A 184 14.75 -16.60 -6.06
N ALA A 185 15.54 -17.67 -5.88
CA ALA A 185 16.42 -18.16 -6.93
C ALA A 185 15.69 -19.18 -7.84
N GLY A 186 15.64 -18.89 -9.12
CA GLY A 186 15.65 -19.86 -10.21
C GLY A 186 14.34 -20.47 -10.69
N ALA A 187 13.45 -20.98 -9.86
CA ALA A 187 12.32 -21.79 -10.35
C ALA A 187 11.21 -20.98 -11.05
N LEU A 188 10.86 -19.83 -10.51
CA LEU A 188 9.79 -18.99 -11.07
C LEU A 188 10.29 -18.07 -12.19
N SER A 189 11.55 -17.63 -12.16
CA SER A 189 12.11 -16.88 -13.29
C SER A 189 12.06 -17.71 -14.57
N GLY A 190 12.28 -19.02 -14.48
CA GLY A 190 12.19 -19.95 -15.61
C GLY A 190 10.78 -20.15 -16.20
N LEU A 191 9.72 -19.73 -15.48
CA LEU A 191 8.36 -19.73 -16.04
C LEU A 191 8.11 -18.54 -16.98
N PHE A 192 8.76 -17.41 -16.73
CA PHE A 192 8.54 -16.18 -17.49
C PHE A 192 9.69 -15.80 -18.40
N ALA A 193 10.93 -16.15 -18.04
CA ALA A 193 12.12 -15.80 -18.80
C ALA A 193 12.98 -17.05 -19.05
N SER A 194 13.47 -17.19 -20.28
CA SER A 194 14.41 -18.24 -20.65
C SER A 194 15.81 -17.97 -20.07
N SER A 195 16.69 -18.98 -20.12
CA SER A 195 18.08 -18.79 -19.68
C SER A 195 18.76 -17.65 -20.45
N GLY A 196 19.27 -16.68 -19.73
CA GLY A 196 19.94 -15.50 -20.29
C GLY A 196 19.03 -14.29 -20.53
N GLU A 197 17.71 -14.42 -20.43
CA GLU A 197 16.79 -13.28 -20.44
C GLU A 197 16.68 -12.64 -19.05
N LYS A 198 16.45 -11.32 -19.02
CA LYS A 198 16.21 -10.56 -17.81
C LYS A 198 14.72 -10.43 -17.52
N LEU A 199 14.33 -10.54 -16.24
CA LEU A 199 12.94 -10.40 -15.81
C LEU A 199 12.71 -9.05 -15.13
N LEU A 200 11.90 -8.19 -15.77
CA LEU A 200 11.41 -6.96 -15.17
C LEU A 200 10.04 -7.19 -14.54
N CYS A 201 9.71 -6.43 -13.50
CA CYS A 201 8.45 -6.55 -12.79
C CYS A 201 7.83 -5.17 -12.50
N HIS A 202 6.50 -5.12 -12.56
CA HIS A 202 5.69 -3.99 -12.10
C HIS A 202 4.49 -4.50 -11.31
N VAL A 203 4.15 -3.82 -10.22
CA VAL A 203 2.99 -4.15 -9.37
C VAL A 203 2.20 -2.89 -9.08
N SER A 204 0.94 -2.84 -9.51
CA SER A 204 0.02 -1.74 -9.16
C SER A 204 -1.45 -2.08 -9.45
N ASN A 205 -2.36 -1.17 -9.13
CA ASN A 205 -3.77 -1.24 -9.44
C ASN A 205 -4.15 -0.60 -10.80
N PHE A 206 -3.24 -0.53 -11.73
CA PHE A 206 -3.36 -0.04 -13.11
C PHE A 206 -4.29 1.17 -13.31
N ARG A 207 -4.17 2.16 -12.40
CA ARG A 207 -4.84 3.46 -12.51
C ARG A 207 -3.94 4.46 -13.23
N PRO A 208 -4.48 5.53 -13.85
CA PRO A 208 -3.69 6.53 -14.58
C PRO A 208 -2.48 7.07 -13.78
N VAL A 209 -2.65 7.31 -12.48
CA VAL A 209 -1.58 7.76 -11.57
C VAL A 209 -0.39 6.78 -11.50
N LYS A 210 -0.57 5.52 -11.88
CA LYS A 210 0.49 4.49 -11.89
C LYS A 210 1.28 4.47 -13.18
N ARG A 211 0.81 5.18 -14.22
CA ARG A 211 1.51 5.38 -15.49
C ARG A 211 2.03 4.08 -16.10
N ILE A 212 1.18 3.04 -16.16
CA ILE A 212 1.60 1.73 -16.67
C ILE A 212 2.03 1.78 -18.15
N MET A 213 1.59 2.80 -18.90
CA MET A 213 2.06 3.03 -20.26
C MET A 213 3.54 3.40 -20.30
N ASP A 214 4.04 4.14 -19.28
CA ASP A 214 5.47 4.43 -19.16
C ASP A 214 6.26 3.16 -18.80
N VAL A 215 5.70 2.24 -18.00
CA VAL A 215 6.34 0.93 -17.74
C VAL A 215 6.56 0.18 -19.05
N LEU A 216 5.54 0.15 -19.91
CA LEU A 216 5.61 -0.53 -21.21
C LEU A 216 6.60 0.16 -22.16
N ALA A 217 6.60 1.50 -22.18
CA ALA A 217 7.52 2.27 -23.02
C ALA A 217 8.99 2.13 -22.57
N VAL A 218 9.25 2.10 -21.26
CA VAL A 218 10.57 1.78 -20.70
C VAL A 218 10.97 0.36 -21.10
N PHE A 219 10.08 -0.62 -20.90
CA PHE A 219 10.34 -2.00 -21.26
C PHE A 219 10.60 -2.20 -22.75
N GLU A 220 9.84 -1.55 -23.62
CA GLU A 220 10.06 -1.61 -25.07
C GLU A 220 11.49 -1.17 -25.46
N ARG A 221 11.99 -0.07 -24.85
CA ARG A 221 13.37 0.39 -25.08
C ARG A 221 14.40 -0.59 -24.55
N VAL A 222 14.20 -1.11 -23.34
CA VAL A 222 15.09 -2.11 -22.72
C VAL A 222 15.17 -3.38 -23.56
N SER A 223 14.04 -3.92 -24.01
CA SER A 223 13.96 -5.19 -24.75
C SER A 223 14.63 -5.15 -26.13
N ARG A 224 14.81 -3.95 -26.69
CA ARG A 224 15.61 -3.77 -27.94
C ARG A 224 17.10 -3.94 -27.71
N THR A 225 17.57 -3.78 -26.48
CA THR A 225 19.01 -3.80 -26.15
C THR A 225 19.38 -5.08 -25.37
N ILE A 226 18.49 -5.51 -24.48
CA ILE A 226 18.73 -6.66 -23.58
C ILE A 226 17.57 -7.65 -23.74
N PRO A 227 17.85 -8.91 -24.07
CA PRO A 227 16.82 -9.96 -24.08
C PRO A 227 16.11 -9.98 -22.72
N SER A 228 14.82 -9.66 -22.70
CA SER A 228 14.10 -9.44 -21.45
C SER A 228 12.60 -9.73 -21.56
N ARG A 229 11.99 -9.97 -20.41
CA ARG A 229 10.56 -10.19 -20.21
C ARG A 229 10.05 -9.23 -19.16
N LEU A 230 8.76 -8.90 -19.22
CA LEU A 230 8.10 -8.06 -18.23
C LEU A 230 6.88 -8.78 -17.65
N VAL A 231 6.81 -8.80 -16.33
CA VAL A 231 5.61 -9.25 -15.60
C VAL A 231 4.89 -8.04 -15.01
N MET A 232 3.63 -7.90 -15.38
CA MET A 232 2.70 -6.87 -14.91
C MET A 232 1.69 -7.50 -13.94
N ILE A 233 1.76 -7.14 -12.66
CA ILE A 233 0.91 -7.70 -11.60
C ILE A 233 -0.08 -6.66 -11.13
N GLY A 234 -1.34 -7.05 -11.05
CA GLY A 234 -2.46 -6.23 -10.67
C GLY A 234 -3.48 -6.07 -11.79
N ASP A 235 -4.48 -5.23 -11.53
CA ASP A 235 -5.59 -4.99 -12.45
C ASP A 235 -6.12 -3.57 -12.27
N GLY A 236 -6.82 -3.06 -13.27
CA GLY A 236 -7.42 -1.74 -13.21
C GLY A 236 -7.81 -1.17 -14.57
N PRO A 237 -8.31 0.08 -14.59
CA PRO A 237 -8.91 0.67 -15.79
C PRO A 237 -7.96 0.74 -17.00
N ASP A 238 -6.65 0.87 -16.78
CA ASP A 238 -5.70 1.03 -17.88
C ASP A 238 -5.23 -0.31 -18.48
N ARG A 239 -5.68 -1.45 -17.95
CA ARG A 239 -5.23 -2.78 -18.40
C ARG A 239 -5.51 -3.01 -19.89
N SER A 240 -6.72 -2.74 -20.35
CA SER A 240 -7.08 -2.97 -21.75
C SER A 240 -6.26 -2.12 -22.73
N VAL A 241 -5.94 -0.89 -22.33
CA VAL A 241 -5.07 0.01 -23.11
C VAL A 241 -3.64 -0.51 -23.15
N ALA A 242 -3.13 -1.01 -22.02
CA ALA A 242 -1.80 -1.61 -21.94
C ALA A 242 -1.68 -2.88 -22.80
N GLU A 243 -2.68 -3.75 -22.77
CA GLU A 243 -2.73 -4.95 -23.64
C GLU A 243 -2.81 -4.58 -25.14
N ALA A 244 -3.56 -3.52 -25.50
CA ALA A 244 -3.58 -3.00 -26.88
C ALA A 244 -2.21 -2.49 -27.31
N PHE A 245 -1.54 -1.70 -26.47
CA PHE A 245 -0.17 -1.24 -26.74
C PHE A 245 0.78 -2.41 -27.01
N CYS A 246 0.72 -3.46 -26.20
CA CYS A 246 1.58 -4.64 -26.40
C CYS A 246 1.33 -5.33 -27.74
N ARG A 247 0.08 -5.36 -28.23
CA ARG A 247 -0.25 -5.90 -29.57
C ARG A 247 0.33 -5.02 -30.68
N ASP A 248 0.13 -3.72 -30.59
CA ASP A 248 0.52 -2.76 -31.63
C ASP A 248 2.07 -2.62 -31.74
N HIS A 249 2.78 -2.84 -30.62
CA HIS A 249 4.25 -2.76 -30.55
C HIS A 249 4.95 -4.14 -30.59
N HIS A 250 4.21 -5.24 -30.92
CA HIS A 250 4.74 -6.61 -31.02
C HIS A 250 5.40 -7.14 -29.72
N LEU A 251 4.92 -6.69 -28.55
CA LEU A 251 5.44 -7.08 -27.24
C LEU A 251 4.65 -8.23 -26.58
N ARG A 252 3.59 -8.73 -27.23
CA ARG A 252 2.65 -9.69 -26.66
C ARG A 252 3.30 -10.93 -26.04
N GLU A 253 4.35 -11.44 -26.64
CA GLU A 253 5.05 -12.63 -26.16
C GLU A 253 6.09 -12.33 -25.08
N GLN A 254 6.36 -11.05 -24.83
CA GLN A 254 7.38 -10.61 -23.87
C GLN A 254 6.77 -10.01 -22.59
N VAL A 255 5.46 -9.66 -22.59
CA VAL A 255 4.76 -9.03 -21.47
C VAL A 255 3.64 -9.92 -20.95
N PHE A 256 3.70 -10.25 -19.68
CA PHE A 256 2.75 -11.13 -19.00
C PHE A 256 1.88 -10.32 -18.03
N PHE A 257 0.56 -10.29 -18.26
CA PHE A 257 -0.42 -9.67 -17.36
C PHE A 257 -1.02 -10.74 -16.46
N LEU A 258 -0.61 -10.80 -15.20
CA LEU A 258 -1.01 -11.87 -14.27
C LEU A 258 -2.30 -11.59 -13.49
N GLY A 259 -2.80 -10.35 -13.53
CA GLY A 259 -3.88 -9.95 -12.62
C GLY A 259 -3.42 -9.94 -11.16
N ASN A 260 -4.36 -10.11 -10.23
CA ASN A 260 -4.03 -10.21 -8.81
C ASN A 260 -3.59 -11.63 -8.47
N VAL A 261 -2.35 -11.79 -8.04
CA VAL A 261 -1.77 -13.09 -7.70
C VAL A 261 -1.65 -13.25 -6.19
N PRO A 262 -1.91 -14.45 -5.63
CA PRO A 262 -1.80 -14.69 -4.19
C PRO A 262 -0.34 -14.70 -3.69
N ASN A 263 0.60 -15.19 -4.50
CA ASN A 263 2.02 -15.35 -4.16
C ASN A 263 2.87 -14.25 -4.82
N LEU A 264 2.50 -13.01 -4.57
CA LEU A 264 3.18 -11.83 -5.14
C LEU A 264 4.69 -11.83 -4.85
N GLU A 265 5.06 -12.20 -3.63
CA GLU A 265 6.44 -12.23 -3.14
C GLU A 265 7.35 -13.14 -3.96
N GLU A 266 6.84 -14.26 -4.45
CA GLU A 266 7.62 -15.20 -5.25
C GLU A 266 7.96 -14.60 -6.63
N VAL A 267 6.98 -13.91 -7.25
CA VAL A 267 7.18 -13.29 -8.56
C VAL A 267 8.10 -12.08 -8.46
N VAL A 268 7.86 -11.21 -7.46
CA VAL A 268 8.72 -10.04 -7.22
C VAL A 268 10.15 -10.48 -6.89
N GLY A 269 10.33 -11.50 -6.02
CA GLY A 269 11.65 -12.01 -5.64
C GLY A 269 12.42 -12.68 -6.77
N ALA A 270 11.75 -13.09 -7.86
CA ALA A 270 12.37 -13.65 -9.04
C ALA A 270 12.85 -12.59 -10.06
N ALA A 271 12.42 -11.33 -9.91
CA ALA A 271 12.76 -10.27 -10.86
C ALA A 271 14.20 -9.78 -10.75
N ASP A 272 14.71 -9.24 -11.86
CA ASP A 272 16.01 -8.58 -11.97
C ASP A 272 15.92 -7.08 -11.73
N LEU A 273 14.75 -6.47 -12.02
CA LEU A 273 14.51 -5.04 -11.91
C LEU A 273 13.01 -4.75 -11.67
N PHE A 274 12.72 -3.79 -10.82
CA PHE A 274 11.36 -3.32 -10.54
C PHE A 274 11.13 -1.92 -11.09
N LEU A 275 10.02 -1.70 -11.81
CA LEU A 275 9.66 -0.41 -12.40
C LEU A 275 8.46 0.19 -11.68
N LEU A 276 8.56 1.45 -11.23
CA LEU A 276 7.49 2.19 -10.56
C LEU A 276 7.44 3.67 -11.02
N PRO A 277 7.07 3.97 -12.28
CA PRO A 277 7.05 5.32 -12.84
C PRO A 277 5.83 6.14 -12.42
N SER A 278 5.26 5.88 -11.26
CA SER A 278 4.03 6.52 -10.79
C SER A 278 4.13 8.05 -10.77
N GLU A 279 3.05 8.73 -11.10
CA GLU A 279 2.94 10.19 -11.00
C GLU A 279 2.91 10.67 -9.54
N ALA A 280 2.31 9.87 -8.66
CA ALA A 280 2.28 10.11 -7.22
C ALA A 280 2.29 8.80 -6.44
N GLU A 281 3.11 8.75 -5.40
CA GLU A 281 3.17 7.67 -4.42
C GLU A 281 3.14 8.26 -3.01
N SER A 282 2.25 7.78 -2.17
CA SER A 282 2.23 8.22 -0.77
C SER A 282 3.38 7.65 0.04
N PHE A 283 3.86 6.48 -0.36
CA PHE A 283 4.98 5.78 0.27
C PHE A 283 5.77 4.95 -0.76
N GLY A 284 5.12 4.07 -1.52
CA GLY A 284 5.77 3.16 -2.46
C GLY A 284 5.90 1.74 -1.89
N MET A 285 4.80 1.18 -1.39
CA MET A 285 4.81 -0.17 -0.79
C MET A 285 5.39 -1.24 -1.72
N ALA A 286 5.02 -1.22 -3.00
CA ALA A 286 5.53 -2.17 -3.98
C ALA A 286 7.06 -2.02 -4.22
N ALA A 287 7.59 -0.80 -4.14
CA ALA A 287 9.03 -0.58 -4.18
C ALA A 287 9.73 -1.16 -2.94
N LEU A 288 9.14 -0.99 -1.75
CA LEU A 288 9.67 -1.59 -0.53
C LEU A 288 9.65 -3.12 -0.59
N GLU A 289 8.60 -3.73 -1.11
CA GLU A 289 8.49 -5.19 -1.32
C GLU A 289 9.56 -5.69 -2.29
N ALA A 290 9.84 -4.95 -3.36
CA ALA A 290 10.94 -5.25 -4.30
C ALA A 290 12.32 -5.13 -3.64
N MET A 291 12.58 -4.05 -2.90
CA MET A 291 13.82 -3.85 -2.16
C MET A 291 14.06 -4.94 -1.12
N ALA A 292 13.02 -5.33 -0.37
CA ALA A 292 13.07 -6.45 0.57
C ALA A 292 13.43 -7.78 -0.11
N SER A 293 13.13 -7.90 -1.40
CA SER A 293 13.45 -9.06 -2.25
C SER A 293 14.79 -8.92 -3.00
N GLU A 294 15.65 -7.97 -2.61
CA GLU A 294 16.92 -7.66 -3.28
C GLU A 294 16.77 -7.31 -4.77
N VAL A 295 15.66 -6.70 -5.14
CA VAL A 295 15.38 -6.24 -6.51
C VAL A 295 15.57 -4.73 -6.59
N PRO A 296 16.52 -4.24 -7.42
CA PRO A 296 16.71 -2.81 -7.63
C PRO A 296 15.44 -2.14 -8.17
N VAL A 297 15.21 -0.88 -7.78
CA VAL A 297 14.02 -0.13 -8.16
C VAL A 297 14.39 1.04 -9.09
N ILE A 298 13.64 1.18 -10.17
CA ILE A 298 13.58 2.43 -10.94
C ILE A 298 12.17 3.01 -10.78
N GLY A 299 12.09 4.22 -10.28
CA GLY A 299 10.83 4.90 -10.04
C GLY A 299 10.85 6.38 -10.39
N SER A 300 9.70 7.01 -10.24
CA SER A 300 9.60 8.47 -10.34
C SER A 300 10.01 9.14 -9.03
N ARG A 301 10.66 10.30 -9.11
CA ARG A 301 10.91 11.18 -7.97
C ARG A 301 9.61 11.90 -7.58
N ALA A 302 8.67 11.16 -6.99
CA ALA A 302 7.32 11.64 -6.72
C ALA A 302 6.80 11.20 -5.35
N GLY A 303 6.14 12.12 -4.65
CA GLY A 303 5.50 11.85 -3.38
C GLY A 303 6.47 11.38 -2.29
N GLY A 304 6.06 10.35 -1.57
CA GLY A 304 6.87 9.72 -0.50
C GLY A 304 7.87 8.67 -1.01
N LEU A 305 7.94 8.39 -2.32
CA LEU A 305 8.87 7.38 -2.84
C LEU A 305 10.35 7.69 -2.55
N PRO A 306 10.82 8.97 -2.55
CA PRO A 306 12.18 9.32 -2.13
C PRO A 306 12.51 9.02 -0.65
N GLU A 307 11.52 8.75 0.19
CA GLU A 307 11.75 8.32 1.58
C GLU A 307 12.06 6.81 1.70
N VAL A 308 11.75 6.06 0.64
CA VAL A 308 11.93 4.61 0.53
C VAL A 308 13.11 4.25 -0.36
N VAL A 309 13.16 4.80 -1.58
CA VAL A 309 14.24 4.54 -2.55
C VAL A 309 15.30 5.63 -2.45
N VAL A 310 16.54 5.23 -2.15
CA VAL A 310 17.70 6.12 -2.06
C VAL A 310 18.45 6.13 -3.38
N GLU A 311 18.55 7.31 -3.99
CA GLU A 311 19.16 7.56 -5.30
C GLU A 311 20.60 7.03 -5.39
N GLY A 312 20.87 6.12 -6.35
CA GLY A 312 22.20 5.54 -6.59
C GLY A 312 22.65 4.51 -5.54
N GLU A 313 21.88 4.32 -4.46
CA GLU A 313 22.19 3.36 -3.39
C GLU A 313 21.28 2.12 -3.46
N THR A 314 19.97 2.32 -3.57
CA THR A 314 18.98 1.21 -3.61
C THR A 314 18.22 1.16 -4.93
N GLY A 315 18.39 2.15 -5.80
CA GLY A 315 17.74 2.30 -7.08
C GLY A 315 17.96 3.69 -7.67
N TYR A 316 17.14 4.04 -8.66
CA TYR A 316 17.16 5.36 -9.28
C TYR A 316 15.77 5.99 -9.32
N LEU A 317 15.73 7.30 -9.07
CA LEU A 317 14.51 8.11 -9.10
C LEU A 317 14.63 9.19 -10.18
N LEU A 318 13.82 9.10 -11.23
CA LEU A 318 13.82 10.01 -12.37
C LEU A 318 12.61 10.95 -12.32
N PRO A 319 12.61 12.03 -13.10
CA PRO A 319 11.41 12.85 -13.26
C PRO A 319 10.23 12.03 -13.77
N VAL A 320 9.02 12.40 -13.33
CA VAL A 320 7.78 11.76 -13.80
C VAL A 320 7.69 11.89 -15.33
N GLY A 321 7.49 10.76 -16.01
CA GLY A 321 7.37 10.72 -17.48
C GLY A 321 8.69 10.68 -18.26
N ASP A 322 9.83 10.71 -17.57
CA ASP A 322 11.14 10.59 -18.22
C ASP A 322 11.47 9.14 -18.56
N VAL A 323 10.72 8.60 -19.53
CA VAL A 323 10.84 7.21 -20.00
C VAL A 323 12.24 6.92 -20.54
N GLU A 324 12.88 7.90 -21.17
CA GLU A 324 14.22 7.72 -21.76
C GLU A 324 15.27 7.51 -20.69
N ALA A 325 15.35 8.41 -19.72
CA ALA A 325 16.28 8.27 -18.62
C ALA A 325 16.01 7.01 -17.76
N MET A 326 14.73 6.63 -17.57
CA MET A 326 14.38 5.38 -16.88
C MET A 326 14.89 4.16 -17.65
N ALA A 327 14.76 4.13 -18.97
CA ALA A 327 15.24 3.03 -19.80
C ALA A 327 16.77 2.93 -19.79
N ASP A 328 17.47 4.06 -19.87
CA ASP A 328 18.94 4.12 -19.82
C ASP A 328 19.46 3.54 -18.49
N ARG A 329 18.86 3.93 -17.36
CA ARG A 329 19.20 3.39 -16.04
C ARG A 329 18.85 1.90 -15.91
N ALA A 330 17.75 1.45 -16.52
CA ALA A 330 17.40 0.04 -16.57
C ALA A 330 18.43 -0.77 -17.32
N ILE A 331 18.86 -0.31 -18.49
CA ILE A 331 19.92 -0.95 -19.31
C ILE A 331 21.24 -0.98 -18.54
N GLU A 332 21.63 0.12 -17.90
CA GLU A 332 22.86 0.18 -17.08
C GLU A 332 22.84 -0.87 -15.96
N ILE A 333 21.76 -0.96 -15.18
CA ILE A 333 21.63 -1.94 -14.08
C ILE A 333 21.67 -3.36 -14.63
N LEU A 334 20.88 -3.66 -15.66
CA LEU A 334 20.74 -5.01 -16.20
C LEU A 334 21.99 -5.51 -16.94
N SER A 335 22.79 -4.58 -17.47
CA SER A 335 24.08 -4.90 -18.15
C SER A 335 25.26 -4.98 -17.18
N THR A 336 25.10 -4.55 -15.91
CA THR A 336 26.18 -4.49 -14.93
C THR A 336 25.82 -5.33 -13.68
N PRO A 337 26.14 -6.64 -13.68
CA PRO A 337 25.73 -7.54 -12.59
C PRO A 337 26.19 -7.10 -11.18
N ASP A 338 27.34 -6.45 -11.06
CA ASP A 338 27.84 -5.96 -9.78
C ASP A 338 27.00 -4.77 -9.26
N LEU A 339 26.61 -3.86 -10.15
CA LEU A 339 25.72 -2.76 -9.83
C LEU A 339 24.35 -3.29 -9.41
N GLN A 340 23.77 -4.22 -10.18
CA GLN A 340 22.49 -4.86 -9.88
C GLN A 340 22.51 -5.49 -8.48
N ARG A 341 23.53 -6.30 -8.18
CA ARG A 341 23.68 -6.96 -6.87
C ARG A 341 23.87 -5.95 -5.73
N ARG A 342 24.66 -4.91 -5.94
CA ARG A 342 24.91 -3.87 -4.94
C ARG A 342 23.63 -3.12 -4.59
N LEU A 343 22.90 -2.63 -5.60
CA LEU A 343 21.64 -1.92 -5.39
C LEU A 343 20.59 -2.81 -4.70
N GLY A 344 20.49 -4.08 -5.10
CA GLY A 344 19.57 -5.04 -4.50
C GLY A 344 19.89 -5.30 -3.01
N ARG A 345 21.16 -5.57 -2.66
CA ARG A 345 21.57 -5.77 -1.25
C ARG A 345 21.35 -4.53 -0.41
N ASN A 346 21.76 -3.37 -0.89
CA ASN A 346 21.51 -2.11 -0.16
C ASN A 346 20.02 -1.87 0.08
N GLY A 347 19.17 -2.22 -0.92
CA GLY A 347 17.72 -2.14 -0.79
C GLY A 347 17.21 -3.05 0.33
N ARG A 348 17.72 -4.29 0.39
CA ARG A 348 17.40 -5.24 1.46
C ARG A 348 17.86 -4.72 2.83
N ASP A 349 19.08 -4.26 2.94
CA ASP A 349 19.67 -3.74 4.18
C ASP A 349 18.86 -2.54 4.71
N LEU A 350 18.43 -1.65 3.82
CA LEU A 350 17.56 -0.52 4.19
C LEU A 350 16.17 -0.99 4.66
N ALA A 351 15.57 -1.98 3.98
CA ALA A 351 14.31 -2.55 4.40
C ALA A 351 14.41 -3.21 5.79
N GLU A 352 15.50 -3.95 6.06
CA GLU A 352 15.77 -4.56 7.36
C GLU A 352 16.01 -3.52 8.46
N GLY A 353 16.76 -2.47 8.18
CA GLY A 353 17.11 -1.45 9.17
C GLY A 353 15.97 -0.50 9.52
N LYS A 354 15.13 -0.14 8.53
CA LYS A 354 14.16 0.97 8.69
C LYS A 354 12.69 0.53 8.60
N PHE A 355 12.39 -0.51 7.84
CA PHE A 355 11.02 -0.83 7.44
C PHE A 355 10.59 -2.26 7.81
N ASN A 356 11.30 -2.91 8.73
CA ASN A 356 10.91 -4.24 9.18
C ASN A 356 9.73 -4.18 10.17
N VAL A 357 8.92 -5.24 10.19
CA VAL A 357 7.76 -5.37 11.06
C VAL A 357 8.09 -5.20 12.54
N ASN A 358 9.23 -5.74 12.99
CA ASN A 358 9.65 -5.71 14.40
C ASN A 358 10.09 -4.30 14.87
N GLY A 359 10.48 -3.42 13.95
CA GLY A 359 10.85 -2.04 14.27
C GLY A 359 9.66 -1.08 14.18
N VAL A 360 8.71 -1.33 13.26
CA VAL A 360 7.60 -0.40 13.00
C VAL A 360 6.37 -0.68 13.85
N VAL A 361 5.97 -1.95 14.03
CA VAL A 361 4.76 -2.31 14.79
C VAL A 361 4.79 -1.83 16.25
N PRO A 362 5.92 -1.91 16.99
CA PRO A 362 6.00 -1.35 18.34
C PRO A 362 5.66 0.15 18.41
N ARG A 363 6.02 0.94 17.38
CA ARG A 363 5.69 2.38 17.31
C ARG A 363 4.17 2.62 17.27
N TYR A 364 3.41 1.76 16.57
CA TYR A 364 1.96 1.82 16.62
C TYR A 364 1.43 1.48 18.00
N ARG A 365 2.00 0.48 18.67
CA ARG A 365 1.60 0.09 20.03
C ARG A 365 1.85 1.21 21.04
N GLU A 366 3.02 1.82 21.00
CA GLU A 366 3.35 3.01 21.83
C GLU A 366 2.40 4.18 21.53
N PHE A 367 2.04 4.37 20.25
CA PHE A 367 1.09 5.40 19.86
C PHE A 367 -0.32 5.11 20.42
N TYR A 368 -0.78 3.86 20.40
CA TYR A 368 -2.05 3.48 21.03
C TYR A 368 -2.03 3.74 22.53
N GLU A 369 -0.98 3.32 23.23
CA GLU A 369 -0.81 3.51 24.67
C GLU A 369 -0.88 5.00 25.05
N ARG A 370 -0.22 5.88 24.29
CA ARG A 370 -0.30 7.34 24.50
C ARG A 370 -1.68 7.92 24.24
N VAL A 371 -2.46 7.35 23.35
CA VAL A 371 -3.80 7.82 23.00
C VAL A 371 -4.85 7.33 23.97
N ILE A 372 -4.66 6.15 24.53
CA ILE A 372 -5.56 5.56 25.55
C ILE A 372 -5.37 6.26 26.92
N GLY A 373 -4.16 6.68 27.25
CA GLY A 373 -3.79 7.37 28.51
C GLY A 373 -3.22 6.43 29.51
#